data_5827f275fd6f7fb5329cc1c01502be27
#
_entry.id   5827f275fd6f7fb5329cc1c01502be27
#
_cell.length_a   1.000
_cell.length_b   1.000
_cell.length_c   1.000
_cell.angle_alpha   90.00
_cell.angle_beta   90.00
_cell.angle_gamma   90.00
#
_symmetry.space_group_name_H-M   'P 1'
#
loop_
_entity.id
_entity.type
_entity.pdbx_description
1 polymer ?
#
loop_
_entity_poly.entity_id
_entity_poly.type
_entity_poly.pdbx_seq_one_letter_code
_entity_poly.pdbx_strand_id
1 'polypeptide(L)'
;MREDPHIRSRLVGVNIPVGERVVTALLGGAAIGFGLRARSLRGLALAGVGTLALMRAATGRCPLYRARAVRKGIHVRRAITIQASPGEIYALWRDLRNVPRFMQHVSSVTVDGDISTWVVTSAGRELTWRAEIVDDTPDRRLRWRSLPGGDIRHEGELDLREAPGDRGTVVELKLHYFPPGGLLVASALYGFLRKLTAMQVAAELARLQQLVETGEITISERRLDHLGKDDKFVSAAQAVAR
;
A
#
# COMPACT_ATOMS: atom_id res chain seq x y z
N MET A 1 -28.02 5.86 6.85
CA MET A 1 -26.57 6.07 6.76
C MET A 1 -26.25 6.34 5.28
N ARG A 2 -26.09 7.63 4.90
CA ARG A 2 -25.84 8.01 3.49
C ARG A 2 -24.37 7.74 3.18
N GLU A 3 -24.10 6.79 2.31
CA GLU A 3 -22.76 6.56 1.77
C GLU A 3 -22.32 7.78 0.96
N ASP A 4 -21.16 8.34 1.33
CA ASP A 4 -20.56 9.49 0.68
C ASP A 4 -20.13 9.09 -0.76
N PRO A 5 -20.73 9.69 -1.81
CA PRO A 5 -20.42 9.33 -3.20
C PRO A 5 -18.97 9.59 -3.60
N HIS A 6 -18.22 10.39 -2.83
CA HIS A 6 -16.80 10.66 -3.06
C HIS A 6 -15.89 9.47 -2.68
N ILE A 7 -16.39 8.49 -1.91
CA ILE A 7 -15.60 7.30 -1.54
C ILE A 7 -15.59 6.29 -2.69
N ARG A 8 -16.67 6.16 -3.46
CA ARG A 8 -16.74 5.22 -4.60
C ARG A 8 -15.83 5.60 -5.77
N SER A 9 -15.65 6.88 -6.06
CA SER A 9 -14.82 7.33 -7.20
C SER A 9 -13.32 7.08 -6.98
N ARG A 10 -12.85 6.97 -5.74
CA ARG A 10 -11.45 6.66 -5.41
C ARG A 10 -11.08 5.18 -5.58
N LEU A 11 -12.06 4.30 -5.68
CA LEU A 11 -11.83 2.85 -5.77
C LEU A 11 -11.57 2.35 -7.20
N VAL A 12 -11.84 3.14 -8.24
CA VAL A 12 -11.80 2.70 -9.65
C VAL A 12 -10.57 3.22 -10.42
N GLY A 13 -9.50 3.62 -9.77
CA GLY A 13 -8.24 3.97 -10.45
C GLY A 13 -8.26 5.27 -11.28
N VAL A 14 -9.35 6.04 -11.24
CA VAL A 14 -9.46 7.37 -11.84
C VAL A 14 -8.81 8.37 -10.88
N ASN A 15 -7.79 9.09 -11.33
CA ASN A 15 -7.02 10.01 -10.50
C ASN A 15 -7.10 11.48 -10.97
N ILE A 16 -7.99 11.77 -11.91
CA ILE A 16 -8.22 13.11 -12.48
C ILE A 16 -9.66 13.52 -12.20
N PRO A 17 -9.91 14.70 -11.60
CA PRO A 17 -11.24 15.26 -11.42
C PRO A 17 -11.98 15.44 -12.75
N VAL A 18 -13.32 15.32 -12.74
CA VAL A 18 -14.15 15.41 -13.95
C VAL A 18 -13.92 16.75 -14.68
N GLY A 19 -13.88 17.86 -13.96
CA GLY A 19 -13.64 19.18 -14.55
C GLY A 19 -12.31 19.27 -15.31
N GLU A 20 -11.23 18.73 -14.74
CA GLU A 20 -9.92 18.69 -15.40
C GLU A 20 -9.93 17.79 -16.64
N ARG A 21 -10.70 16.69 -16.61
CA ARG A 21 -10.88 15.80 -17.77
C ARG A 21 -11.55 16.53 -18.95
N VAL A 22 -12.61 17.28 -18.67
CA VAL A 22 -13.33 18.06 -19.69
C VAL A 22 -12.40 19.10 -20.34
N VAL A 23 -11.72 19.89 -19.52
CA VAL A 23 -10.76 20.90 -20.03
C VAL A 23 -9.64 20.24 -20.84
N THR A 24 -9.08 19.14 -20.37
CA THR A 24 -8.02 18.40 -21.08
C THR A 24 -8.53 17.81 -22.40
N ALA A 25 -9.78 17.34 -22.45
CA ALA A 25 -10.38 16.83 -23.68
C ALA A 25 -10.57 17.94 -24.73
N LEU A 26 -11.06 19.10 -24.32
CA LEU A 26 -11.24 20.23 -25.20
C LEU A 26 -9.90 20.74 -25.78
N LEU A 27 -8.89 20.92 -24.93
CA LEU A 27 -7.55 21.33 -25.34
C LEU A 27 -6.88 20.26 -26.22
N GLY A 28 -7.03 18.99 -25.90
CA GLY A 28 -6.51 17.88 -26.71
C GLY A 28 -7.14 17.82 -28.09
N GLY A 29 -8.46 17.97 -28.18
CA GLY A 29 -9.19 18.07 -29.46
C GLY A 29 -8.75 19.24 -30.31
N ALA A 30 -8.62 20.43 -29.72
CA ALA A 30 -8.12 21.61 -30.38
C ALA A 30 -6.67 21.42 -30.92
N ALA A 31 -5.78 20.83 -30.08
CA ALA A 31 -4.40 20.56 -30.49
C ALA A 31 -4.31 19.58 -31.68
N ILE A 32 -5.18 18.56 -31.74
CA ILE A 32 -5.27 17.66 -32.88
C ILE A 32 -5.72 18.43 -34.12
N GLY A 33 -6.82 19.19 -34.04
CA GLY A 33 -7.37 19.95 -35.18
C GLY A 33 -6.36 20.92 -35.76
N PHE A 34 -5.71 21.75 -34.95
CA PHE A 34 -4.66 22.67 -35.35
C PHE A 34 -3.43 21.96 -35.89
N GLY A 35 -3.00 20.89 -35.23
CA GLY A 35 -1.83 20.10 -35.60
C GLY A 35 -1.97 19.48 -37.00
N LEU A 36 -3.10 18.86 -37.29
CA LEU A 36 -3.39 18.23 -38.59
C LEU A 36 -3.51 19.31 -39.71
N ARG A 37 -4.09 20.47 -39.38
CA ARG A 37 -4.22 21.57 -40.34
C ARG A 37 -2.86 22.15 -40.76
N ALA A 38 -1.89 22.17 -39.86
CA ALA A 38 -0.57 22.78 -40.12
C ALA A 38 0.30 21.99 -41.10
N ARG A 39 -0.04 20.75 -41.46
CA ARG A 39 0.67 19.87 -42.43
C ARG A 39 2.20 19.91 -42.32
N SER A 40 2.74 20.04 -41.13
CA SER A 40 4.15 20.12 -40.84
C SER A 40 4.56 19.11 -39.75
N LEU A 41 5.86 18.78 -39.60
CA LEU A 41 6.35 17.93 -38.52
C LEU A 41 5.99 18.47 -37.14
N ARG A 42 6.00 19.79 -36.95
CA ARG A 42 5.56 20.45 -35.73
C ARG A 42 4.05 20.26 -35.49
N GLY A 43 3.25 20.30 -36.57
CA GLY A 43 1.82 20.04 -36.51
C GLY A 43 1.53 18.58 -36.13
N LEU A 44 2.27 17.61 -36.69
CA LEU A 44 2.14 16.22 -36.30
C LEU A 44 2.53 15.99 -34.84
N ALA A 45 3.58 16.63 -34.34
CA ALA A 45 3.94 16.56 -32.92
C ALA A 45 2.84 17.15 -32.04
N LEU A 46 2.23 18.27 -32.40
CA LEU A 46 1.11 18.88 -31.67
C LEU A 46 -0.13 17.98 -31.69
N ALA A 47 -0.46 17.33 -32.79
CA ALA A 47 -1.55 16.37 -32.87
C ALA A 47 -1.29 15.14 -32.00
N GLY A 48 -0.05 14.65 -31.94
CA GLY A 48 0.37 13.57 -31.05
C GLY A 48 0.17 13.91 -29.57
N VAL A 49 0.56 15.11 -29.15
CA VAL A 49 0.33 15.62 -27.78
C VAL A 49 -1.17 15.72 -27.48
N GLY A 50 -1.96 16.22 -28.46
CA GLY A 50 -3.42 16.30 -28.33
C GLY A 50 -4.08 14.93 -28.16
N THR A 51 -3.60 13.90 -28.90
CA THR A 51 -4.08 12.53 -28.76
C THR A 51 -3.78 11.95 -27.38
N LEU A 52 -2.57 12.18 -26.86
CA LEU A 52 -2.22 11.78 -25.49
C LEU A 52 -3.09 12.47 -24.43
N ALA A 53 -3.40 13.75 -24.64
CA ALA A 53 -4.29 14.52 -23.78
C ALA A 53 -5.74 13.95 -23.79
N LEU A 54 -6.27 13.60 -24.97
CA LEU A 54 -7.57 12.94 -25.09
C LEU A 54 -7.59 11.56 -24.40
N MET A 55 -6.57 10.73 -24.61
CA MET A 55 -6.46 9.44 -23.94
C MET A 55 -6.42 9.62 -22.41
N ARG A 56 -5.69 10.61 -21.91
CA ARG A 56 -5.65 10.98 -20.49
C ARG A 56 -7.03 11.38 -19.98
N ALA A 57 -7.76 12.21 -20.72
CA ALA A 57 -9.10 12.67 -20.36
C ALA A 57 -10.12 11.51 -20.39
N ALA A 58 -10.08 10.65 -21.40
CA ALA A 58 -10.97 9.49 -21.55
C ALA A 58 -10.76 8.45 -20.44
N THR A 59 -9.51 8.08 -20.21
CA THR A 59 -9.17 7.07 -19.19
C THR A 59 -9.26 7.60 -17.76
N GLY A 60 -9.21 8.93 -17.57
CA GLY A 60 -9.13 9.55 -16.23
C GLY A 60 -7.84 9.21 -15.48
N ARG A 61 -6.81 8.73 -16.17
CA ARG A 61 -5.53 8.28 -15.59
C ARG A 61 -4.39 9.17 -16.08
N CYS A 62 -3.71 9.80 -15.14
CA CYS A 62 -2.53 10.61 -15.44
C CYS A 62 -1.27 9.90 -14.95
N PRO A 63 -0.31 9.56 -15.83
CA PRO A 63 0.97 8.96 -15.42
C PRO A 63 1.76 9.87 -14.46
N LEU A 64 1.72 11.18 -14.67
CA LEU A 64 2.39 12.17 -13.82
C LEU A 64 1.81 12.18 -12.39
N TYR A 65 0.50 12.11 -12.23
CA TYR A 65 -0.13 12.00 -10.91
C TYR A 65 0.20 10.67 -10.23
N ARG A 66 0.27 9.59 -10.99
CA ARG A 66 0.74 8.29 -10.48
C ARG A 66 2.20 8.35 -10.05
N ALA A 67 3.08 8.92 -10.87
CA ALA A 67 4.48 9.11 -10.53
C ALA A 67 4.66 9.95 -9.25
N ARG A 68 3.86 11.02 -9.11
CA ARG A 68 3.84 11.84 -7.90
C ARG A 68 3.31 11.08 -6.67
N ALA A 69 2.27 10.25 -6.87
CA ALA A 69 1.73 9.41 -5.80
C ALA A 69 2.74 8.36 -5.34
N VAL A 70 3.47 7.73 -6.28
CA VAL A 70 4.53 6.75 -5.97
C VAL A 70 5.70 7.40 -5.23
N ARG A 71 6.07 8.64 -5.60
CA ARG A 71 7.09 9.41 -4.85
C ARG A 71 6.68 9.68 -3.40
N LYS A 72 5.37 9.79 -3.14
CA LYS A 72 4.83 9.93 -1.78
C LYS A 72 4.71 8.60 -1.03
N GLY A 73 5.02 7.47 -1.67
CA GLY A 73 4.87 6.13 -1.11
C GLY A 73 3.42 5.64 -1.03
N ILE A 74 3.26 4.42 -0.58
CA ILE A 74 1.96 3.79 -0.36
C ILE A 74 1.59 3.92 1.10
N HIS A 75 0.44 4.52 1.37
CA HIS A 75 -0.13 4.66 2.70
C HIS A 75 -1.27 3.65 2.86
N VAL A 76 -1.17 2.84 3.89
CA VAL A 76 -2.21 1.89 4.31
C VAL A 76 -2.58 2.21 5.75
N ARG A 77 -3.87 2.29 6.01
CA ARG A 77 -4.43 2.44 7.35
C ARG A 77 -5.52 1.40 7.54
N ARG A 78 -5.44 0.64 8.62
CA ARG A 78 -6.42 -0.37 9.01
C ARG A 78 -6.62 -0.31 10.50
N ALA A 79 -7.85 -0.58 10.93
CA ALA A 79 -8.20 -0.68 12.33
C ALA A 79 -9.07 -1.92 12.55
N ILE A 80 -8.92 -2.51 13.72
CA ILE A 80 -9.72 -3.64 14.22
C ILE A 80 -9.94 -3.43 15.71
N THR A 81 -11.02 -3.99 16.25
CA THR A 81 -11.23 -4.04 17.70
C THR A 81 -10.89 -5.44 18.21
N ILE A 82 -10.04 -5.52 19.23
CA ILE A 82 -9.58 -6.76 19.86
C ILE A 82 -10.06 -6.77 21.30
N GLN A 83 -10.62 -7.89 21.75
CA GLN A 83 -11.15 -8.10 23.10
C GLN A 83 -10.00 -8.34 24.10
N ALA A 84 -9.15 -7.36 24.27
CA ALA A 84 -8.02 -7.38 25.20
C ALA A 84 -7.69 -5.95 25.64
N SER A 85 -6.93 -5.81 26.71
CA SER A 85 -6.45 -4.52 27.20
C SER A 85 -5.40 -3.92 26.27
N PRO A 86 -5.25 -2.58 26.21
CA PRO A 86 -4.17 -1.95 25.46
C PRO A 86 -2.78 -2.47 25.87
N GLY A 87 -2.56 -2.74 27.16
CA GLY A 87 -1.28 -3.23 27.69
C GLY A 87 -0.90 -4.60 27.17
N GLU A 88 -1.86 -5.54 27.09
CA GLU A 88 -1.62 -6.89 26.54
C GLU A 88 -1.21 -6.83 25.06
N ILE A 89 -1.92 -6.03 24.26
CA ILE A 89 -1.62 -5.87 22.83
C ILE A 89 -0.29 -5.16 22.65
N TYR A 90 -0.03 -4.12 23.45
CA TYR A 90 1.22 -3.39 23.42
C TYR A 90 2.41 -4.28 23.76
N ALA A 91 2.33 -5.05 24.84
CA ALA A 91 3.40 -5.96 25.27
C ALA A 91 3.73 -7.00 24.18
N LEU A 92 2.71 -7.56 23.54
CA LEU A 92 2.88 -8.51 22.43
C LEU A 92 3.59 -7.86 21.23
N TRP A 93 3.20 -6.63 20.87
CA TRP A 93 3.78 -5.94 19.72
C TRP A 93 5.15 -5.34 20.01
N ARG A 94 5.36 -4.83 21.23
CA ARG A 94 6.62 -4.22 21.65
C ARG A 94 7.80 -5.19 21.63
N ASP A 95 7.56 -6.46 21.96
CA ASP A 95 8.52 -7.51 21.66
C ASP A 95 8.40 -7.91 20.19
N LEU A 96 9.17 -7.19 19.34
CA LEU A 96 9.16 -7.36 17.89
C LEU A 96 9.47 -8.80 17.43
N ARG A 97 10.08 -9.63 18.29
CA ARG A 97 10.31 -11.07 18.02
C ARG A 97 9.01 -11.86 17.91
N ASN A 98 7.90 -11.34 18.44
CA ASN A 98 6.58 -11.94 18.29
C ASN A 98 5.93 -11.67 16.94
N VAL A 99 6.39 -10.66 16.18
CA VAL A 99 5.76 -10.22 14.93
C VAL A 99 5.60 -11.35 13.90
N PRO A 100 6.57 -12.26 13.69
CA PRO A 100 6.41 -13.39 12.77
C PRO A 100 5.25 -14.34 13.14
N ARG A 101 4.77 -14.32 14.38
CA ARG A 101 3.64 -15.16 14.82
C ARG A 101 2.32 -14.76 14.18
N PHE A 102 2.13 -13.47 13.85
CA PHE A 102 0.89 -12.96 13.26
C PHE A 102 1.08 -12.29 11.89
N MET A 103 2.31 -11.94 11.51
CA MET A 103 2.65 -11.43 10.17
C MET A 103 3.35 -12.52 9.37
N GLN A 104 2.58 -13.28 8.56
CA GLN A 104 3.10 -14.47 7.85
C GLN A 104 4.20 -14.19 6.84
N HIS A 105 4.25 -12.99 6.25
CA HIS A 105 5.29 -12.62 5.30
C HIS A 105 6.59 -12.22 5.99
N VAL A 106 6.57 -11.94 7.30
CA VAL A 106 7.76 -11.67 8.09
C VAL A 106 8.38 -13.00 8.52
N SER A 107 9.53 -13.34 7.93
CA SER A 107 10.24 -14.59 8.20
C SER A 107 10.94 -14.55 9.55
N SER A 108 11.56 -13.42 9.88
CA SER A 108 12.21 -13.22 11.18
C SER A 108 12.36 -11.75 11.53
N VAL A 109 12.41 -11.47 12.83
CA VAL A 109 12.83 -10.18 13.39
C VAL A 109 13.85 -10.44 14.46
N THR A 110 15.04 -9.85 14.33
CA THR A 110 16.07 -9.84 15.36
C THR A 110 16.20 -8.44 15.94
N VAL A 111 16.39 -8.35 17.25
CA VAL A 111 16.50 -7.07 17.97
C VAL A 111 17.87 -6.99 18.63
N ASP A 112 18.56 -5.88 18.35
CA ASP A 112 19.86 -5.53 18.95
C ASP A 112 19.77 -4.10 19.48
N GLY A 113 19.62 -3.96 20.79
CA GLY A 113 19.33 -2.67 21.42
C GLY A 113 18.04 -2.03 20.87
N ASP A 114 18.17 -0.81 20.36
CA ASP A 114 17.03 -0.05 19.78
C ASP A 114 16.82 -0.33 18.29
N ILE A 115 17.64 -1.19 17.69
CA ILE A 115 17.57 -1.51 16.27
C ILE A 115 17.01 -2.91 16.10
N SER A 116 16.05 -3.03 15.20
CA SER A 116 15.49 -4.29 14.75
C SER A 116 15.88 -4.58 13.30
N THR A 117 16.24 -5.82 13.01
CA THR A 117 16.50 -6.30 11.65
C THR A 117 15.36 -7.23 11.22
N TRP A 118 14.76 -6.90 10.11
CA TRP A 118 13.57 -7.56 9.56
C TRP A 118 13.93 -8.32 8.29
N VAL A 119 13.46 -9.55 8.19
CA VAL A 119 13.54 -10.36 6.99
C VAL A 119 12.12 -10.72 6.57
N VAL A 120 11.76 -10.34 5.36
CA VAL A 120 10.42 -10.54 4.80
C VAL A 120 10.52 -11.27 3.48
N THR A 121 9.68 -12.29 3.29
CA THR A 121 9.56 -12.98 2.01
C THR A 121 8.41 -12.38 1.20
N SER A 122 8.72 -11.86 0.01
CA SER A 122 7.73 -11.30 -0.91
C SER A 122 8.02 -11.75 -2.34
N ALA A 123 7.03 -12.37 -2.99
CA ALA A 123 7.14 -12.90 -4.35
C ALA A 123 8.40 -13.78 -4.59
N GLY A 124 8.71 -14.64 -3.61
CA GLY A 124 9.86 -15.56 -3.69
C GLY A 124 11.24 -14.89 -3.49
N ARG A 125 11.26 -13.63 -3.06
CA ARG A 125 12.48 -12.89 -2.73
C ARG A 125 12.50 -12.53 -1.25
N GLU A 126 13.66 -12.62 -0.65
CA GLU A 126 13.90 -12.09 0.68
C GLU A 126 14.26 -10.60 0.57
N LEU A 127 13.61 -9.80 1.40
CA LEU A 127 13.85 -8.38 1.55
C LEU A 127 14.27 -8.14 2.99
N THR A 128 15.37 -7.43 3.16
CA THR A 128 15.94 -7.17 4.49
C THR A 128 16.09 -5.68 4.72
N TRP A 129 15.72 -5.22 5.90
CA TRP A 129 15.96 -3.85 6.34
C TRP A 129 16.16 -3.79 7.85
N ARG A 130 16.79 -2.72 8.30
CA ARG A 130 16.86 -2.37 9.72
C ARG A 130 15.87 -1.26 10.02
N ALA A 131 15.32 -1.27 11.23
CA ALA A 131 14.39 -0.25 11.70
C ALA A 131 14.71 0.14 13.14
N GLU A 132 14.36 1.36 13.49
CA GLU A 132 14.44 1.90 14.84
C GLU A 132 13.06 2.31 15.33
N ILE A 133 12.82 2.22 16.63
CA ILE A 133 11.62 2.77 17.27
C ILE A 133 11.89 4.27 17.48
N VAL A 134 10.97 5.11 16.98
CA VAL A 134 11.09 6.58 17.04
C VAL A 134 10.11 7.22 18.02
N ASP A 135 9.08 6.49 18.43
CA ASP A 135 8.12 6.92 19.45
C ASP A 135 7.59 5.68 20.15
N ASP A 136 7.72 5.65 21.47
CA ASP A 136 7.31 4.54 22.32
C ASP A 136 6.54 5.09 23.51
N THR A 137 5.22 5.12 23.39
CA THR A 137 4.30 5.50 24.45
C THR A 137 3.59 4.25 24.94
N PRO A 138 3.95 3.70 26.10
CA PRO A 138 3.40 2.45 26.62
C PRO A 138 1.89 2.41 26.56
N ASP A 139 1.34 1.27 26.18
CA ASP A 139 -0.10 0.96 26.09
C ASP A 139 -0.91 1.85 25.15
N ARG A 140 -0.24 2.74 24.42
CA ARG A 140 -0.92 3.74 23.59
C ARG A 140 -0.40 3.83 22.16
N ARG A 141 0.93 3.94 21.97
CA ARG A 141 1.52 4.16 20.66
C ARG A 141 2.90 3.57 20.53
N LEU A 142 3.16 2.99 19.36
CA LEU A 142 4.48 2.59 18.93
C LEU A 142 4.70 3.06 17.50
N ARG A 143 5.80 3.80 17.25
CA ARG A 143 6.18 4.22 15.90
C ARG A 143 7.60 3.75 15.60
N TRP A 144 7.78 3.30 14.38
CA TRP A 144 9.09 2.87 13.90
C TRP A 144 9.34 3.36 12.47
N ARG A 145 10.60 3.44 12.09
CA ARG A 145 11.02 3.74 10.72
C ARG A 145 12.20 2.89 10.32
N SER A 146 12.29 2.56 9.03
CA SER A 146 13.46 1.89 8.49
C SER A 146 14.67 2.84 8.44
N LEU A 147 15.85 2.28 8.70
CA LEU A 147 17.12 2.94 8.50
C LEU A 147 17.54 2.93 7.02
N PRO A 148 18.38 3.88 6.58
CA PRO A 148 18.93 3.86 5.22
C PRO A 148 19.73 2.58 4.93
N GLY A 149 19.74 2.15 3.66
CA GLY A 149 20.53 1.01 3.18
C GLY A 149 19.83 -0.34 3.19
N GLY A 150 18.54 -0.41 3.59
CA GLY A 150 17.72 -1.62 3.45
C GLY A 150 16.98 -1.67 2.11
N ASP A 151 16.44 -2.85 1.79
CA ASP A 151 15.67 -3.09 0.55
C ASP A 151 14.34 -2.34 0.50
N ILE A 152 13.77 -2.03 1.67
CA ILE A 152 12.51 -1.30 1.79
C ILE A 152 12.68 -0.10 2.71
N ARG A 153 12.24 1.06 2.20
CA ARG A 153 12.01 2.23 3.04
C ARG A 153 10.57 2.23 3.51
N HIS A 154 10.38 2.17 4.83
CA HIS A 154 9.04 2.17 5.42
C HIS A 154 9.01 2.87 6.77
N GLU A 155 7.82 3.31 7.14
CA GLU A 155 7.47 3.84 8.45
C GLU A 155 6.17 3.16 8.89
N GLY A 156 6.05 2.88 10.18
CA GLY A 156 4.85 2.29 10.76
C GLY A 156 4.45 2.97 12.05
N GLU A 157 3.15 2.95 12.33
CA GLU A 157 2.56 3.47 13.55
C GLU A 157 1.45 2.53 14.00
N LEU A 158 1.53 2.10 15.23
CA LEU A 158 0.48 1.39 15.95
C LEU A 158 -0.11 2.36 16.96
N ASP A 159 -1.41 2.62 16.87
CA ASP A 159 -2.19 3.36 17.85
C ASP A 159 -3.16 2.41 18.55
N LEU A 160 -3.18 2.46 19.88
CA LEU A 160 -4.08 1.69 20.74
C LEU A 160 -5.00 2.64 21.48
N ARG A 161 -6.29 2.34 21.47
CA ARG A 161 -7.32 3.12 22.17
C ARG A 161 -8.40 2.19 22.71
N GLU A 162 -8.86 2.44 23.93
CA GLU A 162 -10.00 1.72 24.48
C GLU A 162 -11.22 1.85 23.57
N ALA A 163 -11.90 0.74 23.34
CA ALA A 163 -13.13 0.73 22.57
C ALA A 163 -14.32 1.12 23.45
N PRO A 164 -15.30 1.90 22.95
CA PRO A 164 -16.47 2.26 23.72
C PRO A 164 -17.26 1.04 24.20
N GLY A 165 -17.80 1.09 25.43
CA GLY A 165 -18.66 0.03 25.96
C GLY A 165 -17.91 -1.25 26.34
N ASP A 166 -16.69 -1.12 26.84
CA ASP A 166 -15.87 -2.24 27.36
C ASP A 166 -15.65 -3.38 26.34
N ARG A 167 -15.52 -3.00 25.06
CA ARG A 167 -15.32 -3.95 23.95
C ARG A 167 -13.84 -4.20 23.65
N GLY A 168 -12.95 -3.99 24.64
CA GLY A 168 -11.51 -4.16 24.47
C GLY A 168 -10.84 -2.93 23.82
N THR A 169 -9.92 -3.13 22.90
CA THR A 169 -9.04 -2.11 22.34
C THR A 169 -9.22 -1.96 20.84
N VAL A 170 -9.37 -0.73 20.36
CA VAL A 170 -9.23 -0.38 18.94
C VAL A 170 -7.74 -0.31 18.62
N VAL A 171 -7.28 -1.22 17.78
CA VAL A 171 -5.92 -1.30 17.25
C VAL A 171 -5.90 -0.68 15.88
N GLU A 172 -5.20 0.42 15.70
CA GLU A 172 -5.03 1.08 14.41
C GLU A 172 -3.59 0.98 13.94
N LEU A 173 -3.39 0.34 12.79
CA LEU A 173 -2.09 0.21 12.13
C LEU A 173 -2.03 1.11 10.91
N LYS A 174 -1.03 1.99 10.89
CA LYS A 174 -0.70 2.86 9.76
C LYS A 174 0.67 2.46 9.23
N LEU A 175 0.74 2.15 7.94
CA LEU A 175 1.98 1.82 7.26
C LEU A 175 2.19 2.76 6.09
N HIS A 176 3.40 3.25 5.97
CA HIS A 176 3.87 4.05 4.86
C HIS A 176 5.14 3.42 4.31
N TYR A 177 5.11 2.97 3.07
CA TYR A 177 6.27 2.34 2.46
C TYR A 177 6.46 2.75 1.00
N PHE A 178 7.71 2.62 0.53
CA PHE A 178 8.11 2.91 -0.83
C PHE A 178 8.44 1.60 -1.53
N PRO A 179 7.63 1.17 -2.51
CA PRO A 179 7.86 -0.09 -3.19
C PRO A 179 9.19 -0.06 -3.97
N PRO A 180 9.97 -1.15 -3.95
CA PRO A 180 11.16 -1.28 -4.78
C PRO A 180 10.80 -1.35 -6.26
N GLY A 181 11.78 -1.18 -7.17
CA GLY A 181 11.59 -1.35 -8.61
C GLY A 181 11.49 -0.06 -9.43
N GLY A 182 11.75 1.09 -8.81
CA GLY A 182 11.81 2.38 -9.52
C GLY A 182 10.44 2.98 -9.87
N LEU A 183 10.47 4.23 -10.34
CA LEU A 183 9.29 5.06 -10.51
C LEU A 183 8.30 4.53 -11.55
N LEU A 184 8.76 3.95 -12.66
CA LEU A 184 7.90 3.49 -13.76
C LEU A 184 7.11 2.24 -13.36
N VAL A 185 7.78 1.22 -12.83
CA VAL A 185 7.16 -0.04 -12.40
C VAL A 185 6.21 0.23 -11.24
N ALA A 186 6.66 0.96 -10.22
CA ALA A 186 5.85 1.33 -9.08
C ALA A 186 4.61 2.16 -9.50
N SER A 187 4.73 3.09 -10.48
CA SER A 187 3.58 3.87 -10.94
C SER A 187 2.57 3.04 -11.74
N ALA A 188 3.03 2.09 -12.55
CA ALA A 188 2.14 1.19 -13.28
C ALA A 188 1.31 0.29 -12.34
N LEU A 189 1.92 -0.19 -11.28
CA LEU A 189 1.33 -1.15 -10.34
C LEU A 189 0.76 -0.51 -9.07
N TYR A 190 0.87 0.80 -8.88
CA TYR A 190 0.54 1.50 -7.63
C TYR A 190 -0.84 1.12 -7.05
N GLY A 191 -1.88 1.13 -7.86
CA GLY A 191 -3.23 0.80 -7.39
C GLY A 191 -3.36 -0.65 -6.93
N PHE A 192 -2.73 -1.56 -7.66
CA PHE A 192 -2.69 -2.98 -7.32
C PHE A 192 -1.90 -3.23 -6.04
N LEU A 193 -0.68 -2.70 -5.95
CA LEU A 193 0.17 -2.83 -4.76
C LEU A 193 -0.52 -2.28 -3.52
N ARG A 194 -1.14 -1.10 -3.61
CA ARG A 194 -1.89 -0.53 -2.48
C ARG A 194 -3.05 -1.42 -2.02
N LYS A 195 -3.79 -2.01 -2.96
CA LYS A 195 -4.90 -2.92 -2.63
C LYS A 195 -4.38 -4.19 -1.98
N LEU A 196 -3.34 -4.78 -2.56
CA LEU A 196 -2.72 -6.01 -2.05
C LEU A 196 -2.21 -5.81 -0.63
N THR A 197 -1.41 -4.76 -0.38
CA THR A 197 -0.91 -4.44 0.96
C THR A 197 -2.04 -4.19 1.95
N ALA A 198 -3.11 -3.50 1.54
CA ALA A 198 -4.25 -3.26 2.41
C ALA A 198 -4.99 -4.54 2.81
N MET A 199 -5.04 -5.52 1.91
CA MET A 199 -5.60 -6.85 2.20
C MET A 199 -4.69 -7.66 3.12
N GLN A 200 -3.38 -7.62 2.90
CA GLN A 200 -2.39 -8.27 3.76
C GLN A 200 -2.46 -7.73 5.18
N VAL A 201 -2.39 -6.41 5.36
CA VAL A 201 -2.48 -5.77 6.68
C VAL A 201 -3.78 -6.12 7.39
N ALA A 202 -4.92 -6.18 6.70
CA ALA A 202 -6.18 -6.58 7.29
C ALA A 202 -6.16 -8.06 7.76
N ALA A 203 -5.56 -8.95 6.97
CA ALA A 203 -5.42 -10.35 7.33
C ALA A 203 -4.48 -10.55 8.54
N GLU A 204 -3.42 -9.76 8.63
CA GLU A 204 -2.47 -9.80 9.74
C GLU A 204 -3.05 -9.27 11.03
N LEU A 205 -3.80 -8.18 10.97
CA LEU A 205 -4.55 -7.69 12.13
C LEU A 205 -5.60 -8.71 12.60
N ALA A 206 -6.26 -9.42 11.68
CA ALA A 206 -7.19 -10.49 12.05
C ALA A 206 -6.47 -11.68 12.73
N ARG A 207 -5.24 -12.00 12.32
CA ARG A 207 -4.43 -13.02 13.01
C ARG A 207 -3.94 -12.54 14.38
N LEU A 208 -3.55 -11.26 14.48
CA LEU A 208 -3.23 -10.66 15.78
C LEU A 208 -4.43 -10.76 16.72
N GLN A 209 -5.63 -10.41 16.25
CA GLN A 209 -6.85 -10.55 17.01
C GLN A 209 -7.03 -11.99 17.49
N GLN A 210 -6.95 -12.96 16.59
CA GLN A 210 -7.10 -14.36 16.92
C GLN A 210 -6.05 -14.81 17.96
N LEU A 211 -4.78 -14.44 17.76
CA LEU A 211 -3.71 -14.78 18.69
C LEU A 211 -3.96 -14.22 20.09
N VAL A 212 -4.42 -12.98 20.19
CA VAL A 212 -4.69 -12.31 21.46
C VAL A 212 -5.93 -12.88 22.15
N GLU A 213 -7.01 -13.10 21.41
CA GLU A 213 -8.30 -13.54 21.97
C GLU A 213 -8.35 -15.04 22.27
N THR A 214 -7.62 -15.89 21.54
CA THR A 214 -7.67 -17.35 21.70
C THR A 214 -6.35 -17.97 22.13
N GLY A 215 -5.26 -17.24 22.13
CA GLY A 215 -3.90 -17.74 22.36
C GLY A 215 -3.30 -18.53 21.20
N GLU A 216 -4.09 -18.83 20.16
CA GLU A 216 -3.69 -19.65 19.01
C GLU A 216 -4.07 -18.99 17.69
N ILE A 217 -3.31 -19.28 16.63
CA ILE A 217 -3.66 -18.88 15.27
C ILE A 217 -4.11 -20.15 14.52
N THR A 218 -5.36 -20.18 14.11
CA THR A 218 -5.87 -21.24 13.25
C THR A 218 -5.34 -21.01 11.82
N ILE A 219 -4.37 -21.82 11.40
CA ILE A 219 -3.85 -21.81 10.04
C ILE A 219 -4.88 -22.52 9.16
N SER A 220 -5.76 -21.76 8.52
CA SER A 220 -6.60 -22.29 7.46
C SER A 220 -5.77 -22.38 6.18
N GLU A 221 -5.02 -23.46 6.00
CA GLU A 221 -4.22 -23.75 4.78
C GLU A 221 -5.05 -23.70 3.50
N ARG A 222 -6.35 -23.92 3.60
CA ARG A 222 -7.26 -24.03 2.46
C ARG A 222 -7.50 -22.73 1.69
N ARG A 223 -7.11 -21.56 2.22
CA ARG A 223 -7.36 -20.25 1.57
C ARG A 223 -6.19 -19.75 0.70
N LEU A 224 -5.00 -20.31 0.87
CA LEU A 224 -3.82 -19.93 0.09
C LEU A 224 -3.70 -20.73 -1.21
N ASP A 225 -4.24 -21.95 -1.27
CA ASP A 225 -4.21 -22.79 -2.47
C ASP A 225 -5.00 -22.21 -3.65
N HIS A 226 -6.03 -21.42 -3.39
CA HIS A 226 -6.80 -20.78 -4.46
C HIS A 226 -6.14 -19.50 -5.02
N LEU A 227 -5.22 -18.87 -4.27
CA LEU A 227 -4.46 -17.70 -4.74
C LEU A 227 -3.15 -18.10 -5.43
N GLY A 228 -2.65 -19.31 -5.16
CA GLY A 228 -1.42 -19.88 -5.79
C GLY A 228 -1.65 -20.55 -7.13
N LYS A 229 -2.89 -20.81 -7.54
CA LYS A 229 -3.19 -21.48 -8.82
C LYS A 229 -3.39 -20.56 -10.01
N ASP A 230 -3.41 -19.25 -9.83
CA ASP A 230 -3.37 -18.31 -10.95
C ASP A 230 -1.91 -17.99 -11.32
N ASP A 231 -1.19 -18.99 -11.83
CA ASP A 231 0.19 -18.90 -12.36
C ASP A 231 0.39 -17.79 -13.41
N LYS A 232 -0.68 -17.24 -13.95
CA LYS A 232 -0.63 -16.16 -14.96
C LYS A 232 -0.14 -14.83 -14.39
N PHE A 233 -0.31 -14.58 -13.09
CA PHE A 233 0.11 -13.33 -12.46
C PHE A 233 1.56 -13.36 -11.97
N VAL A 234 2.07 -14.52 -11.58
CA VAL A 234 3.48 -14.70 -11.19
C VAL A 234 4.38 -14.57 -12.42
N SER A 235 3.95 -15.10 -13.56
CA SER A 235 4.66 -15.00 -14.85
C SER A 235 4.78 -13.55 -15.34
N ALA A 236 3.76 -12.70 -15.17
CA ALA A 236 3.80 -11.30 -15.57
C ALA A 236 4.77 -10.47 -14.71
N ALA A 237 4.87 -10.75 -13.42
CA ALA A 237 5.81 -10.07 -12.53
C ALA A 237 7.26 -10.49 -12.80
N GLN A 238 7.50 -11.73 -13.21
CA GLN A 238 8.83 -12.24 -13.59
C GLN A 238 9.29 -11.74 -14.97
N ALA A 239 8.37 -11.52 -15.91
CA ALA A 239 8.71 -11.02 -17.25
C ALA A 239 9.15 -9.55 -17.25
N VAL A 240 8.77 -8.76 -16.24
CA VAL A 240 9.14 -7.33 -16.09
C VAL A 240 10.45 -7.16 -15.31
N ALA A 241 10.96 -8.23 -14.68
CA ALA A 241 12.19 -8.21 -13.86
C ALA A 241 13.43 -8.75 -14.59
N ARG A 242 13.32 -9.07 -15.89
CA ARG A 242 14.42 -9.33 -16.82
C ARG A 242 14.56 -8.14 -17.77
#